data_7dfbd6813b272f2d38900c684f5dab41
#
_entry.id   7dfbd6813b272f2d38900c684f5dab41
#
_cell.length_a   1.000
_cell.length_b   1.000
_cell.length_c   1.000
_cell.angle_alpha   90.00
_cell.angle_beta   90.00
_cell.angle_gamma   90.00
#
_symmetry.space_group_name_H-M   'P 1'
#
loop_
_entity.id
_entity.type
_entity.pdbx_description
1 polymer ?
#
loop_
_entity_poly.entity_id
_entity_poly.type
_entity_poly.pdbx_seq_one_letter_code
_entity_poly.pdbx_strand_id
1 'polypeptide(L)'
;MPKADSKLYLFIIWEKSRNKTEEILDDLRKKFVIRDVYQVKWSKENFLNNLRRFYGKTLPDAQEKAKVCGTGPFLVIIISDLYPKFDYSENMFEEDLVNSNINESKIKYRKWIGGDFTVHSSISDSETSHNLTLLFGKNPYDFEKDLPEEWNGAIKNLELDLIGHDGWNDMKQLLYVMNSTVNYVILRNFEGMPTEFDYHDVDILVNDEKLPYIVDKDFSSLSNDARSIE
;
A
#
# COMPACT_ATOMS: atom_id res chain seq x y z
N MET A 1 12.79 -27.74 -9.38
CA MET A 1 12.35 -26.81 -10.46
C MET A 1 12.56 -25.41 -9.96
N PRO A 2 13.11 -24.45 -10.73
CA PRO A 2 13.12 -23.08 -10.28
C PRO A 2 11.66 -22.69 -9.99
N LYS A 3 11.38 -22.12 -8.79
CA LYS A 3 10.10 -21.48 -8.51
C LYS A 3 9.89 -20.47 -9.65
N ALA A 4 8.83 -20.66 -10.44
CA ALA A 4 8.38 -19.61 -11.35
C ALA A 4 8.34 -18.32 -10.53
N ASP A 5 8.59 -17.17 -11.18
CA ASP A 5 8.61 -15.84 -10.54
C ASP A 5 7.25 -15.54 -9.88
N SER A 6 6.97 -16.22 -8.75
CA SER A 6 5.76 -15.97 -7.98
C SER A 6 5.84 -14.56 -7.42
N LYS A 7 4.80 -13.76 -7.63
CA LYS A 7 4.74 -12.39 -7.17
C LYS A 7 3.72 -12.22 -6.08
N LEU A 8 4.06 -11.40 -5.09
CA LEU A 8 3.14 -11.02 -4.01
C LEU A 8 2.18 -9.94 -4.47
N TYR A 9 0.94 -10.09 -4.05
CA TYR A 9 -0.11 -9.08 -4.17
C TYR A 9 -0.95 -9.08 -2.89
N LEU A 10 -1.79 -8.07 -2.73
CA LEU A 10 -2.75 -8.03 -1.63
C LEU A 10 -4.14 -7.66 -2.09
N PHE A 11 -5.13 -8.15 -1.35
CA PHE A 11 -6.51 -7.69 -1.39
C PHE A 11 -6.90 -7.07 -0.06
N ILE A 12 -7.69 -6.00 -0.12
CA ILE A 12 -8.32 -5.41 1.07
C ILE A 12 -9.83 -5.56 0.93
N ILE A 13 -10.45 -6.21 1.92
CA ILE A 13 -11.90 -6.26 2.07
C ILE A 13 -12.27 -5.29 3.17
N TRP A 14 -12.83 -4.15 2.80
CA TRP A 14 -13.21 -3.11 3.75
C TRP A 14 -14.35 -3.55 4.66
N GLU A 15 -14.53 -2.88 5.80
CA GLU A 15 -15.49 -3.22 6.85
C GLU A 15 -16.87 -3.58 6.29
N LYS A 16 -17.47 -2.70 5.49
CA LYS A 16 -18.84 -2.89 4.96
C LYS A 16 -18.98 -4.02 3.94
N SER A 17 -17.86 -4.59 3.51
CA SER A 17 -17.80 -5.70 2.54
C SER A 17 -17.49 -7.05 3.18
N ARG A 18 -17.32 -7.07 4.51
CA ARG A 18 -16.90 -8.26 5.26
C ARG A 18 -17.91 -9.43 5.19
N ASN A 19 -19.17 -9.15 4.89
CA ASN A 19 -20.20 -10.18 4.68
C ASN A 19 -19.90 -11.12 3.50
N LYS A 20 -19.00 -10.76 2.59
CA LYS A 20 -18.56 -11.58 1.45
C LYS A 20 -17.17 -12.21 1.64
N THR A 21 -16.62 -12.13 2.86
CA THR A 21 -15.26 -12.61 3.15
C THR A 21 -15.05 -14.07 2.75
N GLU A 22 -15.93 -14.98 3.18
CA GLU A 22 -15.76 -16.42 2.93
C GLU A 22 -15.82 -16.74 1.44
N GLU A 23 -16.79 -16.15 0.71
CA GLU A 23 -16.93 -16.35 -0.73
C GLU A 23 -15.67 -15.87 -1.49
N ILE A 24 -15.08 -14.73 -1.05
CA ILE A 24 -13.86 -14.18 -1.64
C ILE A 24 -12.66 -15.06 -1.32
N LEU A 25 -12.49 -15.48 -0.07
CA LEU A 25 -11.40 -16.36 0.33
C LEU A 25 -11.45 -17.70 -0.42
N ASP A 26 -12.63 -18.27 -0.61
CA ASP A 26 -12.82 -19.51 -1.34
C ASP A 26 -12.46 -19.39 -2.83
N ASP A 27 -12.79 -18.25 -3.46
CA ASP A 27 -12.41 -17.98 -4.85
C ASP A 27 -10.90 -17.71 -4.97
N LEU A 28 -10.32 -16.97 -4.01
CA LEU A 28 -8.87 -16.69 -3.98
C LEU A 28 -8.07 -17.99 -3.84
N ARG A 29 -8.45 -18.92 -2.95
CA ARG A 29 -7.78 -20.23 -2.79
C ARG A 29 -7.75 -21.09 -4.06
N LYS A 30 -8.75 -20.91 -4.93
CA LYS A 30 -8.82 -21.64 -6.21
C LYS A 30 -7.87 -21.09 -7.27
N LYS A 31 -7.39 -19.86 -7.11
CA LYS A 31 -6.63 -19.13 -8.13
C LYS A 31 -5.20 -18.84 -7.68
N PHE A 32 -5.01 -18.60 -6.39
CA PHE A 32 -3.77 -18.10 -5.81
C PHE A 32 -3.40 -18.88 -4.56
N VAL A 33 -2.14 -18.76 -4.15
CA VAL A 33 -1.73 -19.22 -2.82
C VAL A 33 -1.98 -18.08 -1.84
N ILE A 34 -2.90 -18.26 -0.91
CA ILE A 34 -3.06 -17.31 0.20
C ILE A 34 -1.88 -17.54 1.15
N ARG A 35 -1.08 -16.50 1.37
CA ARG A 35 0.11 -16.56 2.21
C ARG A 35 -0.21 -16.20 3.66
N ASP A 36 -1.00 -15.15 3.87
CA ASP A 36 -1.42 -14.74 5.21
C ASP A 36 -2.68 -13.86 5.16
N VAL A 37 -3.38 -13.73 6.31
CA VAL A 37 -4.57 -12.89 6.42
C VAL A 37 -4.50 -12.10 7.72
N TYR A 38 -4.67 -10.78 7.59
CA TYR A 38 -4.65 -9.83 8.69
C TYR A 38 -5.99 -9.12 8.81
N GLN A 39 -6.50 -9.00 10.02
CA GLN A 39 -7.54 -8.04 10.35
C GLN A 39 -6.87 -6.78 10.88
N VAL A 40 -6.92 -5.72 10.10
CA VAL A 40 -6.30 -4.44 10.42
C VAL A 40 -7.36 -3.48 10.92
N LYS A 41 -7.02 -2.74 11.97
CA LYS A 41 -7.84 -1.66 12.51
C LYS A 41 -7.00 -0.40 12.63
N TRP A 42 -7.34 0.61 11.85
CA TRP A 42 -6.78 1.95 11.98
C TRP A 42 -7.45 2.71 13.12
N SER A 43 -6.74 3.65 13.72
CA SER A 43 -7.32 4.56 14.70
C SER A 43 -8.39 5.44 14.05
N LYS A 44 -9.40 5.85 14.82
CA LYS A 44 -10.47 6.72 14.31
C LYS A 44 -9.94 8.10 13.94
N GLU A 45 -9.00 8.58 14.72
CA GLU A 45 -8.38 9.90 14.60
C GLU A 45 -7.62 10.01 13.26
N ASN A 46 -6.91 8.96 12.86
CA ASN A 46 -6.05 8.96 11.67
C ASN A 46 -6.70 8.32 10.45
N PHE A 47 -7.91 7.78 10.55
CA PHE A 47 -8.52 6.98 9.48
C PHE A 47 -8.54 7.72 8.13
N LEU A 48 -8.96 8.98 8.10
CA LEU A 48 -9.01 9.77 6.87
C LEU A 48 -7.61 10.11 6.33
N ASN A 49 -6.65 10.36 7.21
CA ASN A 49 -5.26 10.60 6.82
C ASN A 49 -4.63 9.32 6.25
N ASN A 50 -4.88 8.18 6.87
CA ASN A 50 -4.45 6.88 6.36
C ASN A 50 -5.04 6.61 4.96
N LEU A 51 -6.33 6.90 4.72
CA LEU A 51 -6.92 6.77 3.39
C LEU A 51 -6.22 7.67 2.35
N ARG A 52 -5.97 8.95 2.69
CA ARG A 52 -5.27 9.88 1.79
C ARG A 52 -3.87 9.40 1.46
N ARG A 53 -3.11 8.96 2.46
CA ARG A 53 -1.76 8.44 2.30
C ARG A 53 -1.75 7.15 1.46
N PHE A 54 -2.68 6.24 1.72
CA PHE A 54 -2.74 4.95 1.05
C PHE A 54 -3.08 5.07 -0.45
N TYR A 55 -4.04 5.93 -0.79
CA TYR A 55 -4.54 6.07 -2.15
C TYR A 55 -3.93 7.23 -2.94
N GLY A 56 -3.39 8.23 -2.26
CA GLY A 56 -2.84 9.41 -2.91
C GLY A 56 -3.87 10.11 -3.82
N LYS A 57 -3.47 10.52 -5.00
CA LYS A 57 -4.32 11.21 -6.00
C LYS A 57 -5.49 10.39 -6.52
N THR A 58 -5.41 9.07 -6.44
CA THR A 58 -6.51 8.19 -6.89
C THR A 58 -7.71 8.22 -5.95
N LEU A 59 -7.62 8.95 -4.83
CA LEU A 59 -8.69 9.15 -3.87
C LEU A 59 -9.39 10.50 -4.09
N PRO A 60 -10.56 10.55 -4.75
CA PRO A 60 -11.26 11.81 -5.00
C PRO A 60 -11.68 12.50 -3.70
N ASP A 61 -12.24 11.72 -2.75
CA ASP A 61 -12.68 12.20 -1.44
C ASP A 61 -12.55 11.10 -0.39
N ALA A 62 -11.73 11.37 0.65
CA ALA A 62 -11.51 10.44 1.74
C ALA A 62 -12.77 10.23 2.60
N GLN A 63 -13.62 11.25 2.76
CA GLN A 63 -14.85 11.11 3.54
C GLN A 63 -15.87 10.24 2.84
N GLU A 64 -16.05 10.45 1.53
CA GLU A 64 -16.94 9.59 0.74
C GLU A 64 -16.42 8.15 0.70
N LYS A 65 -15.11 7.95 0.54
CA LYS A 65 -14.50 6.62 0.62
C LYS A 65 -14.77 5.96 1.97
N ALA A 66 -14.58 6.68 3.08
CA ALA A 66 -14.84 6.18 4.43
C ALA A 66 -16.33 5.82 4.62
N LYS A 67 -17.27 6.62 4.08
CA LYS A 67 -18.70 6.29 4.11
C LYS A 67 -18.99 4.99 3.38
N VAL A 68 -18.39 4.75 2.22
CA VAL A 68 -18.59 3.53 1.41
C VAL A 68 -17.95 2.31 2.06
N CYS A 69 -16.71 2.44 2.50
CA CYS A 69 -15.90 1.34 3.01
C CYS A 69 -16.20 0.98 4.47
N GLY A 70 -16.71 1.94 5.25
CA GLY A 70 -16.73 1.87 6.70
C GLY A 70 -15.41 2.36 7.31
N THR A 71 -15.38 2.50 8.63
CA THR A 71 -14.22 2.94 9.41
C THR A 71 -13.78 1.94 10.47
N GLY A 72 -14.40 0.78 10.48
CA GLY A 72 -14.06 -0.33 11.37
C GLY A 72 -12.98 -1.24 10.79
N PRO A 73 -12.73 -2.39 11.44
CA PRO A 73 -11.70 -3.34 11.01
C PRO A 73 -11.94 -3.88 9.61
N PHE A 74 -10.88 -3.99 8.83
CA PHE A 74 -10.89 -4.53 7.48
C PHE A 74 -9.90 -5.69 7.34
N LEU A 75 -10.04 -6.51 6.31
CA LEU A 75 -9.10 -7.59 6.04
C LEU A 75 -8.07 -7.17 5.00
N VAL A 76 -6.83 -7.57 5.26
CA VAL A 76 -5.73 -7.57 4.30
C VAL A 76 -5.35 -9.02 4.04
N ILE A 77 -5.49 -9.47 2.79
CA ILE A 77 -5.20 -10.84 2.37
C ILE A 77 -3.98 -10.79 1.48
N ILE A 78 -2.91 -11.44 1.91
CA ILE A 78 -1.66 -11.54 1.15
C ILE A 78 -1.70 -12.80 0.30
N ILE A 79 -1.43 -12.67 -0.98
CA ILE A 79 -1.44 -13.78 -1.91
C ILE A 79 -0.16 -13.85 -2.74
N SER A 80 0.17 -15.04 -3.22
CA SER A 80 1.14 -15.25 -4.31
C SER A 80 0.41 -15.72 -5.56
N ASP A 81 0.62 -15.03 -6.67
CA ASP A 81 0.23 -15.52 -7.98
C ASP A 81 1.40 -16.31 -8.58
N LEU A 82 1.21 -17.63 -8.75
CA LEU A 82 2.24 -18.53 -9.29
C LEU A 82 2.37 -18.46 -10.82
N TYR A 83 1.35 -17.94 -11.48
CA TYR A 83 1.26 -17.85 -12.94
C TYR A 83 0.74 -16.49 -13.37
N PRO A 84 1.44 -15.39 -13.01
CA PRO A 84 0.97 -14.04 -13.28
C PRO A 84 0.82 -13.80 -14.78
N LYS A 85 -0.26 -13.14 -15.16
CA LYS A 85 -0.51 -12.66 -16.51
C LYS A 85 -0.51 -11.16 -16.49
N PHE A 86 0.27 -10.56 -17.38
CA PHE A 86 0.40 -9.12 -17.46
C PHE A 86 -0.26 -8.60 -18.73
N ASP A 87 -0.99 -7.50 -18.57
CA ASP A 87 -1.61 -6.76 -19.66
C ASP A 87 -1.56 -5.25 -19.36
N TYR A 88 -1.62 -4.43 -20.38
CA TYR A 88 -1.73 -3.00 -20.19
C TYR A 88 -3.16 -2.64 -19.81
N SER A 89 -3.31 -1.95 -18.69
CA SER A 89 -4.58 -1.38 -18.27
C SER A 89 -4.59 0.10 -18.58
N GLU A 90 -5.53 0.54 -19.40
CA GLU A 90 -5.82 1.95 -19.58
C GLU A 90 -6.51 2.48 -18.32
N ASN A 91 -5.75 3.02 -17.39
CA ASN A 91 -6.27 3.87 -16.34
C ASN A 91 -6.38 5.30 -16.87
N MET A 92 -7.28 6.12 -16.28
CA MET A 92 -7.51 7.50 -16.73
C MET A 92 -6.26 8.40 -16.73
N PHE A 93 -5.14 7.93 -16.21
CA PHE A 93 -3.93 8.73 -16.01
C PHE A 93 -2.65 8.12 -16.63
N GLU A 94 -2.52 6.80 -16.74
CA GLU A 94 -1.31 6.13 -17.25
C GLU A 94 -1.63 4.72 -17.78
N GLU A 95 -0.88 4.28 -18.81
CA GLU A 95 -0.83 2.87 -19.21
C GLU A 95 0.09 2.10 -18.26
N ASP A 96 -0.48 1.40 -17.30
CA ASP A 96 0.26 0.56 -16.36
C ASP A 96 0.22 -0.91 -16.77
N LEU A 97 1.38 -1.58 -16.69
CA LEU A 97 1.45 -3.03 -16.80
C LEU A 97 0.92 -3.66 -15.51
N VAL A 98 -0.24 -4.29 -15.60
CA VAL A 98 -0.95 -4.84 -14.44
C VAL A 98 -1.10 -6.36 -14.54
N ASN A 99 -1.17 -7.03 -13.38
CA ASN A 99 -1.55 -8.44 -13.34
C ASN A 99 -3.07 -8.59 -13.60
N SER A 100 -3.42 -9.10 -14.78
CA SER A 100 -4.82 -9.28 -15.19
C SER A 100 -5.57 -10.27 -14.32
N ASN A 101 -4.93 -11.35 -13.82
CA ASN A 101 -5.58 -12.29 -12.89
C ASN A 101 -6.09 -11.58 -11.62
N ILE A 102 -5.29 -10.67 -11.07
CA ILE A 102 -5.62 -9.89 -9.87
C ILE A 102 -6.70 -8.85 -10.19
N ASN A 103 -6.54 -8.13 -11.30
CA ASN A 103 -7.48 -7.08 -11.69
C ASN A 103 -8.88 -7.66 -11.99
N GLU A 104 -8.96 -8.76 -12.72
CA GLU A 104 -10.22 -9.46 -12.97
C GLU A 104 -10.89 -9.94 -11.68
N SER A 105 -10.09 -10.45 -10.73
CA SER A 105 -10.60 -10.90 -9.44
C SER A 105 -11.13 -9.71 -8.62
N LYS A 106 -10.43 -8.56 -8.61
CA LYS A 106 -10.92 -7.31 -7.99
C LYS A 106 -12.26 -6.88 -8.56
N ILE A 107 -12.38 -6.83 -9.89
CA ILE A 107 -13.61 -6.44 -10.57
C ILE A 107 -14.75 -7.42 -10.23
N LYS A 108 -14.47 -8.72 -10.23
CA LYS A 108 -15.41 -9.77 -9.86
C LYS A 108 -15.95 -9.58 -8.43
N TYR A 109 -15.06 -9.34 -7.45
CA TYR A 109 -15.48 -9.20 -6.05
C TYR A 109 -16.26 -7.91 -5.80
N ARG A 110 -15.91 -6.81 -6.47
CA ARG A 110 -16.69 -5.57 -6.46
C ARG A 110 -18.12 -5.80 -6.94
N LYS A 111 -18.30 -6.58 -8.02
CA LYS A 111 -19.63 -6.97 -8.52
C LYS A 111 -20.42 -7.82 -7.52
N TRP A 112 -19.77 -8.73 -6.80
CA TRP A 112 -20.44 -9.55 -5.78
C TRP A 112 -20.96 -8.73 -4.61
N ILE A 113 -20.28 -7.65 -4.29
CA ILE A 113 -20.64 -6.75 -3.18
C ILE A 113 -21.62 -5.67 -3.64
N GLY A 114 -21.62 -5.35 -4.92
CA GLY A 114 -22.48 -4.31 -5.49
C GLY A 114 -21.92 -2.89 -5.33
N GLY A 115 -20.59 -2.72 -5.26
CA GLY A 115 -19.96 -1.40 -5.12
C GLY A 115 -18.51 -1.35 -5.60
N ASP A 116 -18.14 -0.29 -6.31
CA ASP A 116 -16.84 -0.17 -6.96
C ASP A 116 -15.67 0.08 -6.01
N PHE A 117 -15.90 0.61 -4.82
CA PHE A 117 -14.84 1.01 -3.89
C PHE A 117 -14.68 0.08 -2.68
N THR A 118 -15.39 -1.03 -2.67
CA THR A 118 -15.57 -1.90 -1.51
C THR A 118 -14.49 -2.95 -1.35
N VAL A 119 -13.75 -3.25 -2.44
CA VAL A 119 -12.56 -4.10 -2.46
C VAL A 119 -11.43 -3.34 -3.15
N HIS A 120 -10.26 -3.35 -2.52
CA HIS A 120 -9.01 -2.92 -3.14
C HIS A 120 -8.13 -4.14 -3.41
N SER A 121 -7.28 -4.07 -4.43
CA SER A 121 -6.15 -4.96 -4.60
C SER A 121 -5.00 -4.19 -5.22
N SER A 122 -3.77 -4.52 -4.84
CA SER A 122 -2.61 -4.13 -5.62
C SER A 122 -2.57 -4.94 -6.91
N ILE A 123 -2.43 -4.27 -8.05
CA ILE A 123 -2.45 -4.91 -9.38
C ILE A 123 -1.10 -4.86 -10.10
N SER A 124 -0.14 -4.11 -9.56
CA SER A 124 1.22 -4.00 -10.07
C SER A 124 2.25 -4.20 -8.95
N ASP A 125 3.51 -4.41 -9.33
CA ASP A 125 4.61 -4.56 -8.37
C ASP A 125 4.83 -3.26 -7.58
N SER A 126 4.71 -2.11 -8.24
CA SER A 126 4.86 -0.79 -7.60
C SER A 126 3.74 -0.55 -6.59
N GLU A 127 2.49 -0.86 -6.93
CA GLU A 127 1.35 -0.73 -6.02
C GLU A 127 1.46 -1.71 -4.84
N THR A 128 1.96 -2.93 -5.07
CA THR A 128 2.23 -3.90 -3.99
C THR A 128 3.30 -3.39 -3.04
N SER A 129 4.41 -2.87 -3.58
CA SER A 129 5.48 -2.29 -2.78
C SER A 129 4.98 -1.13 -1.92
N HIS A 130 4.24 -0.20 -2.52
CA HIS A 130 3.62 0.92 -1.82
C HIS A 130 2.71 0.45 -0.68
N ASN A 131 1.77 -0.44 -0.99
CA ASN A 131 0.78 -0.88 -0.03
C ASN A 131 1.39 -1.66 1.15
N LEU A 132 2.32 -2.60 0.87
CA LEU A 132 2.99 -3.37 1.92
C LEU A 132 3.87 -2.48 2.80
N THR A 133 4.61 -1.56 2.19
CA THR A 133 5.49 -0.66 2.94
C THR A 133 4.69 0.23 3.87
N LEU A 134 3.59 0.82 3.42
CA LEU A 134 2.76 1.68 4.27
C LEU A 134 2.02 0.91 5.37
N LEU A 135 1.49 -0.29 5.05
CA LEU A 135 0.72 -1.10 6.01
C LEU A 135 1.60 -1.78 7.06
N PHE A 136 2.76 -2.31 6.66
CA PHE A 136 3.56 -3.21 7.50
C PHE A 136 4.97 -2.69 7.78
N GLY A 137 5.37 -1.56 7.20
CA GLY A 137 6.72 -1.03 7.35
C GLY A 137 7.81 -1.84 6.68
N LYS A 138 7.47 -2.70 5.73
CA LYS A 138 8.39 -3.60 5.04
C LYS A 138 8.15 -3.58 3.54
N ASN A 139 9.22 -3.46 2.76
CA ASN A 139 9.15 -3.68 1.33
C ASN A 139 8.77 -5.16 1.02
N PRO A 140 8.31 -5.50 -0.20
CA PRO A 140 7.87 -6.86 -0.53
C PRO A 140 8.92 -7.93 -0.25
N TYR A 141 10.18 -7.66 -0.53
CA TYR A 141 11.26 -8.63 -0.34
C TYR A 141 11.48 -8.97 1.14
N ASP A 142 11.50 -7.96 2.02
CA ASP A 142 11.66 -8.19 3.46
C ASP A 142 10.38 -8.76 4.08
N PHE A 143 9.22 -8.37 3.57
CA PHE A 143 7.94 -8.90 4.03
C PHE A 143 7.79 -10.39 3.71
N GLU A 144 8.21 -10.81 2.50
CA GLU A 144 8.10 -12.21 2.05
C GLU A 144 8.90 -13.18 2.92
N LYS A 145 10.03 -12.74 3.50
CA LYS A 145 10.86 -13.59 4.38
C LYS A 145 10.11 -14.07 5.63
N ASP A 146 9.14 -13.30 6.09
CA ASP A 146 8.38 -13.58 7.31
C ASP A 146 7.04 -14.27 7.03
N LEU A 147 6.68 -14.44 5.74
CA LEU A 147 5.43 -15.08 5.36
C LEU A 147 5.53 -16.61 5.41
N PRO A 148 4.48 -17.28 5.87
CA PRO A 148 4.37 -18.73 5.71
C PRO A 148 4.27 -19.09 4.22
N GLU A 149 4.57 -20.35 3.87
CA GLU A 149 4.36 -20.82 2.50
C GLU A 149 2.88 -20.81 2.10
N GLU A 150 2.01 -21.13 3.04
CA GLU A 150 0.56 -21.12 2.87
C GLU A 150 -0.13 -20.73 4.19
N TRP A 151 -1.23 -20.02 4.08
CA TRP A 151 -2.04 -19.58 5.21
C TRP A 151 -2.70 -20.77 5.92
N ASN A 152 -2.59 -20.82 7.23
CA ASN A 152 -3.11 -21.91 8.09
C ASN A 152 -4.58 -21.73 8.51
N GLY A 153 -5.28 -20.70 8.00
CA GLY A 153 -6.66 -20.39 8.35
C GLY A 153 -6.82 -19.40 9.53
N ALA A 154 -5.75 -19.04 10.23
CA ALA A 154 -5.83 -18.10 11.34
C ALA A 154 -5.72 -16.65 10.85
N ILE A 155 -6.60 -15.77 11.32
CA ILE A 155 -6.55 -14.33 11.04
C ILE A 155 -5.75 -13.64 12.15
N LYS A 156 -4.71 -12.91 11.76
CA LYS A 156 -3.88 -12.13 12.69
C LYS A 156 -4.49 -10.74 12.89
N ASN A 157 -4.70 -10.32 14.15
CA ASN A 157 -5.23 -8.99 14.45
C ASN A 157 -4.09 -7.98 14.60
N LEU A 158 -4.23 -6.84 13.93
CA LEU A 158 -3.30 -5.72 13.98
C LEU A 158 -4.07 -4.42 14.23
N GLU A 159 -3.70 -3.72 15.30
CA GLU A 159 -4.14 -2.35 15.57
C GLU A 159 -2.95 -1.43 15.31
N LEU A 160 -2.95 -0.75 14.18
CA LEU A 160 -1.87 0.13 13.74
C LEU A 160 -2.40 1.15 12.73
N ASP A 161 -1.77 2.29 12.65
CA ASP A 161 -1.93 3.24 11.56
C ASP A 161 -0.82 3.06 10.52
N LEU A 162 -0.92 3.69 9.36
CA LEU A 162 0.10 3.62 8.34
C LEU A 162 1.43 4.23 8.83
N ILE A 163 2.52 3.72 8.34
CA ILE A 163 3.84 4.30 8.60
C ILE A 163 3.86 5.78 8.24
N GLY A 164 4.41 6.59 9.12
CA GLY A 164 4.50 8.04 8.97
C GLY A 164 3.15 8.76 9.14
N HIS A 165 2.10 8.15 9.69
CA HIS A 165 0.79 8.78 9.89
C HIS A 165 0.84 10.03 10.79
N ASP A 166 1.80 10.10 11.67
CA ASP A 166 2.06 11.19 12.63
C ASP A 166 3.43 11.87 12.43
N GLY A 167 4.08 11.63 11.28
CA GLY A 167 5.41 12.12 10.94
C GLY A 167 6.44 11.01 10.83
N TRP A 168 7.69 11.39 10.58
CA TRP A 168 8.80 10.47 10.40
C TRP A 168 9.69 10.44 11.64
N ASN A 169 10.08 9.27 12.09
CA ASN A 169 10.97 9.11 13.23
C ASN A 169 12.36 9.71 12.94
N ASP A 170 12.82 9.54 11.71
CA ASP A 170 14.09 10.05 11.21
C ASP A 170 14.13 10.02 9.67
N MET A 171 15.18 10.61 9.10
CA MET A 171 15.43 10.61 7.66
C MET A 171 15.55 9.19 7.08
N LYS A 172 16.08 8.26 7.85
CA LYS A 172 16.25 6.87 7.42
C LYS A 172 14.89 6.19 7.18
N GLN A 173 13.93 6.41 8.08
CA GLN A 173 12.57 5.88 7.91
C GLN A 173 11.89 6.50 6.68
N LEU A 174 12.00 7.80 6.50
CA LEU A 174 11.45 8.49 5.33
C LEU A 174 12.04 7.93 4.04
N LEU A 175 13.37 7.87 3.92
CA LEU A 175 14.04 7.36 2.72
C LEU A 175 13.73 5.88 2.47
N TYR A 176 13.57 5.08 3.51
CA TYR A 176 13.15 3.68 3.38
C TYR A 176 11.76 3.57 2.73
N VAL A 177 10.81 4.38 3.18
CA VAL A 177 9.47 4.42 2.57
C VAL A 177 9.54 4.95 1.15
N MET A 178 10.25 6.05 0.90
CA MET A 178 10.42 6.61 -0.44
C MET A 178 11.03 5.60 -1.42
N ASN A 179 12.07 4.88 -1.02
CA ASN A 179 12.72 3.84 -1.85
C ASN A 179 11.77 2.72 -2.28
N SER A 180 10.71 2.50 -1.52
CA SER A 180 9.74 1.43 -1.77
C SER A 180 8.45 1.92 -2.43
N THR A 181 8.24 3.23 -2.52
CA THR A 181 6.94 3.80 -2.91
C THR A 181 7.00 4.75 -4.09
N VAL A 182 8.12 5.41 -4.32
CA VAL A 182 8.29 6.42 -5.37
C VAL A 182 9.65 6.32 -6.07
N ASN A 183 9.70 6.78 -7.32
CA ASN A 183 10.97 6.96 -8.03
C ASN A 183 11.47 8.37 -7.80
N TYR A 184 12.65 8.52 -7.22
CA TYR A 184 13.23 9.82 -6.92
C TYR A 184 14.75 9.84 -7.06
N VAL A 185 15.31 11.02 -7.13
CA VAL A 185 16.74 11.28 -7.01
C VAL A 185 16.99 12.50 -6.14
N ILE A 186 17.95 12.40 -5.24
CA ILE A 186 18.42 13.53 -4.43
C ILE A 186 19.48 14.26 -5.24
N LEU A 187 19.28 15.56 -5.47
CA LEU A 187 20.14 16.36 -6.36
C LEU A 187 21.35 16.94 -5.65
N ARG A 188 21.22 17.28 -4.36
CA ARG A 188 22.29 17.85 -3.53
C ARG A 188 22.07 17.64 -2.04
N ASN A 189 23.10 17.92 -1.24
CA ASN A 189 23.10 17.81 0.22
C ASN A 189 22.77 16.40 0.73
N PHE A 190 23.23 15.38 0.01
CA PHE A 190 23.03 13.97 0.33
C PHE A 190 24.22 13.33 1.06
N GLU A 191 25.32 14.08 1.22
CA GLU A 191 26.53 13.63 1.89
C GLU A 191 26.21 13.33 3.36
N GLY A 192 26.50 12.12 3.80
CA GLY A 192 26.19 11.68 5.17
C GLY A 192 24.81 11.07 5.38
N MET A 193 23.89 11.20 4.41
CA MET A 193 22.57 10.58 4.50
C MET A 193 22.66 9.04 4.51
N PRO A 194 21.77 8.38 5.21
CA PRO A 194 20.66 8.88 6.04
C PRO A 194 21.05 9.11 7.52
N THR A 195 22.32 8.96 7.88
CA THR A 195 22.79 8.96 9.28
C THR A 195 23.18 10.33 9.80
N GLU A 196 23.69 11.19 8.92
CA GLU A 196 24.05 12.56 9.21
C GLU A 196 23.23 13.47 8.29
N PHE A 197 22.58 14.43 8.86
CA PHE A 197 21.79 15.43 8.15
C PHE A 197 22.18 16.82 8.65
N ASP A 198 22.98 17.50 7.87
CA ASP A 198 23.41 18.86 8.14
C ASP A 198 22.31 19.84 7.71
N TYR A 199 21.26 20.04 8.45
CA TYR A 199 20.23 21.08 8.40
C TYR A 199 20.15 21.98 7.12
N HIS A 200 20.56 21.45 5.97
CA HIS A 200 20.46 22.09 4.66
C HIS A 200 19.25 21.57 3.91
N ASP A 201 18.70 22.40 3.03
CA ASP A 201 17.61 21.99 2.13
C ASP A 201 18.06 20.81 1.28
N VAL A 202 17.21 19.79 1.19
CA VAL A 202 17.42 18.62 0.33
C VAL A 202 16.57 18.77 -0.90
N ASP A 203 17.20 18.94 -2.06
CA ASP A 203 16.48 19.00 -3.33
C ASP A 203 16.25 17.58 -3.83
N ILE A 204 14.99 17.24 -4.04
CA ILE A 204 14.57 15.92 -4.52
C ILE A 204 13.80 16.10 -5.82
N LEU A 205 14.25 15.43 -6.88
CA LEU A 205 13.48 15.29 -8.11
C LEU A 205 12.71 13.97 -8.06
N VAL A 206 11.42 14.01 -8.33
CA VAL A 206 10.52 12.86 -8.22
C VAL A 206 9.75 12.68 -9.52
N ASN A 207 9.64 11.45 -9.97
CA ASN A 207 8.83 11.07 -11.12
C ASN A 207 7.44 10.53 -10.70
N ASP A 208 6.98 10.85 -9.50
CA ASP A 208 5.75 10.28 -8.99
C ASP A 208 4.90 11.34 -8.29
N GLU A 209 3.66 11.45 -8.74
CA GLU A 209 2.67 12.34 -8.16
C GLU A 209 2.17 11.87 -6.78
N LYS A 210 2.61 10.70 -6.30
CA LYS A 210 2.29 10.21 -4.95
C LYS A 210 3.14 10.87 -3.86
N LEU A 211 4.27 11.45 -4.22
CA LEU A 211 5.18 12.08 -3.25
C LEU A 211 4.49 13.09 -2.32
N PRO A 212 3.65 14.02 -2.79
CA PRO A 212 2.98 14.97 -1.91
C PRO A 212 2.19 14.30 -0.79
N TYR A 213 1.60 13.14 -1.05
CA TYR A 213 0.81 12.40 -0.05
C TYR A 213 1.65 11.62 0.95
N ILE A 214 2.92 11.36 0.62
CA ILE A 214 3.88 10.71 1.51
C ILE A 214 4.60 11.77 2.35
N VAL A 215 4.86 12.94 1.79
CA VAL A 215 5.79 13.94 2.33
C VAL A 215 5.10 15.21 2.85
N ASP A 216 3.94 15.58 2.31
CA ASP A 216 3.34 16.94 2.36
C ASP A 216 3.04 17.53 3.74
N LYS A 217 3.01 16.76 4.81
CA LYS A 217 2.77 17.30 6.15
C LYS A 217 3.89 17.07 7.15
N ASP A 218 4.83 16.21 6.80
CA ASP A 218 5.69 15.60 7.79
C ASP A 218 7.12 16.14 7.78
N PHE A 219 7.52 16.88 6.73
CA PHE A 219 8.83 17.56 6.73
C PHE A 219 8.92 18.68 7.76
N SER A 220 7.80 19.33 8.09
CA SER A 220 7.77 20.35 9.14
C SER A 220 7.99 19.78 10.55
N SER A 221 7.88 18.46 10.73
CA SER A 221 8.10 17.82 12.03
C SER A 221 9.55 17.34 12.21
N LEU A 222 10.33 17.20 11.14
CA LEU A 222 11.74 16.81 11.22
C LEU A 222 12.68 17.96 11.61
N SER A 223 12.24 19.20 11.41
CA SER A 223 12.89 20.37 11.97
C SER A 223 11.90 21.54 12.04
N ASN A 224 11.91 22.30 13.11
CA ASN A 224 11.15 23.56 13.21
C ASN A 224 11.61 24.61 12.18
N ASP A 225 12.58 24.30 11.31
CA ASP A 225 13.21 25.21 10.35
C ASP A 225 13.20 24.74 8.88
N ALA A 226 12.69 23.53 8.57
CA ALA A 226 12.61 23.09 7.18
C ALA A 226 11.38 23.69 6.48
N ARG A 227 11.46 24.96 6.13
CA ARG A 227 10.52 25.64 5.23
C ARG A 227 11.17 25.77 3.86
N SER A 228 10.63 25.10 2.95
CA SER A 228 10.51 25.27 1.50
C SER A 228 10.86 23.99 0.74
N ILE A 229 9.82 23.29 0.36
CA ILE A 229 9.85 22.52 -0.88
C ILE A 229 9.11 23.42 -1.86
N GLU A 230 9.80 24.11 -2.75
CA GLU A 230 9.25 24.69 -3.98
C GLU A 230 9.31 23.68 -5.11
#